data_42cb65ca03328fa02a0e37d69d046700
#
_entry.id   42cb65ca03328fa02a0e37d69d046700
#
_cell.length_a   1.000
_cell.length_b   1.000
_cell.length_c   1.000
_cell.angle_alpha   90.00
_cell.angle_beta   90.00
_cell.angle_gamma   90.00
#
_symmetry.space_group_name_H-M   'P 1'
#
loop_
_entity.id
_entity.type
_entity.pdbx_description
1 polymer ?
#
loop_
_entity_poly.entity_id
_entity_poly.type
_entity_poly.pdbx_seq_one_letter_code
_entity_poly.pdbx_strand_id
1 'polypeptide(L)'
;GSGRIINTSSVVGIYGNFGQSNYVATKAGVIGMTKVWAKELGRKGITVNAVAPGFTMTEMMSTVPEKVLTGIRDRTPLGRLGEPRDIAYAYLYLASNEASFVNGATIQVDGGLTL
;
A
#
# COMPACT_ATOMS: atom_id res chain seq x y z
N GLY A 1 6.94 -20.50 -16.51
CA GLY A 1 6.49 -19.16 -16.81
C GLY A 1 6.89 -18.16 -15.74
N SER A 2 6.49 -16.96 -15.91
CA SER A 2 6.73 -15.90 -14.95
C SER A 2 5.47 -15.03 -14.83
N GLY A 3 5.32 -14.38 -13.70
CA GLY A 3 4.19 -13.50 -13.49
C GLY A 3 4.38 -12.61 -12.27
N ARG A 4 3.52 -11.63 -12.16
CA ARG A 4 3.50 -10.68 -11.06
C ARG A 4 2.07 -10.52 -10.56
N ILE A 5 1.86 -10.74 -9.28
CA ILE A 5 0.60 -10.41 -8.61
C ILE A 5 0.90 -9.30 -7.62
N ILE A 6 0.18 -8.20 -7.73
CA ILE A 6 0.37 -7.04 -6.87
C ILE A 6 -0.97 -6.69 -6.25
N ASN A 7 -1.08 -6.94 -4.96
CA ASN A 7 -2.30 -6.68 -4.20
C ASN A 7 -2.27 -5.27 -3.62
N THR A 8 -3.44 -4.69 -3.42
CA THR A 8 -3.57 -3.37 -2.81
C THR A 8 -4.09 -3.52 -1.38
N SER A 9 -3.27 -3.12 -0.42
CA SER A 9 -3.63 -3.02 0.98
C SER A 9 -3.80 -1.54 1.35
N SER A 10 -3.44 -1.19 2.56
CA SER A 10 -3.46 0.19 3.07
C SER A 10 -2.60 0.25 4.33
N VAL A 11 -2.09 1.42 4.64
CA VAL A 11 -1.39 1.64 5.92
C VAL A 11 -2.30 1.36 7.11
N VAL A 12 -3.61 1.53 6.99
CA VAL A 12 -4.54 1.19 8.08
C VAL A 12 -4.57 -0.32 8.34
N GLY A 13 -4.27 -1.15 7.33
CA GLY A 13 -4.14 -2.60 7.50
C GLY A 13 -2.88 -2.98 8.26
N ILE A 14 -1.88 -2.10 8.30
CA ILE A 14 -0.63 -2.31 9.03
C ILE A 14 -0.75 -1.79 10.45
N TYR A 15 -1.24 -0.57 10.62
CA TYR A 15 -1.22 0.13 11.91
C TYR A 15 -2.56 0.13 12.64
N GLY A 16 -3.66 -0.16 11.95
CA GLY A 16 -5.00 0.04 12.48
C GLY A 16 -5.41 1.51 12.44
N ASN A 17 -6.69 1.76 12.57
CA ASN A 17 -7.22 3.11 12.66
C ASN A 17 -8.56 3.09 13.40
N PHE A 18 -8.78 4.07 14.24
CA PHE A 18 -10.00 4.16 15.04
C PHE A 18 -11.25 4.17 14.14
N GLY A 19 -12.22 3.34 14.47
CA GLY A 19 -13.50 3.30 13.76
C GLY A 19 -13.49 2.52 12.45
N GLN A 20 -12.38 1.83 12.10
CA GLN A 20 -12.25 1.13 10.82
C GLN A 20 -12.02 -0.38 10.97
N SER A 21 -12.69 -1.01 11.93
CA SER A 21 -12.48 -2.46 12.18
C SER A 21 -12.65 -3.32 10.94
N ASN A 22 -13.73 -3.12 10.19
CA ASN A 22 -14.01 -3.90 8.97
C ASN A 22 -12.98 -3.65 7.88
N TYR A 23 -12.64 -2.39 7.66
CA TYR A 23 -11.68 -1.99 6.64
C TYR A 23 -10.28 -2.53 6.99
N VAL A 24 -9.87 -2.37 8.25
CA VAL A 24 -8.57 -2.87 8.73
C VAL A 24 -8.49 -4.38 8.60
N ALA A 25 -9.55 -5.12 8.99
CA ALA A 25 -9.57 -6.58 8.86
C ALA A 25 -9.37 -7.00 7.40
N THR A 26 -10.05 -6.33 6.46
CA THR A 26 -9.93 -6.62 5.03
C THR A 26 -8.50 -6.33 4.54
N LYS A 27 -7.96 -5.17 4.86
CA LYS A 27 -6.64 -4.75 4.36
C LYS A 27 -5.50 -5.51 5.02
N ALA A 28 -5.61 -5.86 6.29
CA ALA A 28 -4.65 -6.74 6.96
C ALA A 28 -4.72 -8.16 6.38
N GLY A 29 -5.91 -8.63 6.06
CA GLY A 29 -6.11 -9.92 5.40
C GLY A 29 -5.43 -9.99 4.03
N VAL A 30 -5.45 -8.91 3.27
CA VAL A 30 -4.74 -8.83 1.98
C VAL A 30 -3.24 -9.02 2.17
N ILE A 31 -2.65 -8.45 3.22
CA ILE A 31 -1.23 -8.61 3.52
C ILE A 31 -0.92 -10.09 3.86
N GLY A 32 -1.75 -10.71 4.69
CA GLY A 32 -1.58 -12.12 5.03
C GLY A 32 -1.72 -13.02 3.82
N MET A 33 -2.73 -12.79 3.00
CA MET A 33 -2.96 -13.54 1.76
C MET A 33 -1.79 -13.39 0.78
N THR A 34 -1.21 -12.21 0.68
CA THR A 34 -0.03 -11.95 -0.15
C THR A 34 1.13 -12.86 0.27
N LYS A 35 1.37 -13.00 1.56
CA LYS A 35 2.44 -13.86 2.06
C LYS A 35 2.20 -15.34 1.75
N VAL A 36 0.96 -15.80 1.89
CA VAL A 36 0.61 -17.19 1.56
C VAL A 36 0.81 -17.46 0.07
N TRP A 37 0.28 -16.60 -0.78
CA TRP A 37 0.40 -16.77 -2.23
C TRP A 37 1.85 -16.68 -2.70
N ALA A 38 2.65 -15.82 -2.08
CA ALA A 38 4.08 -15.73 -2.40
C ALA A 38 4.78 -17.07 -2.20
N LYS A 39 4.43 -17.78 -1.13
CA LYS A 39 4.98 -19.10 -0.84
C LYS A 39 4.47 -20.18 -1.78
N GLU A 40 3.16 -20.13 -2.09
CA GLU A 40 2.54 -21.14 -2.92
C GLU A 40 2.91 -21.03 -4.39
N LEU A 41 3.11 -19.81 -4.90
CA LEU A 41 3.29 -19.57 -6.33
C LEU A 41 4.75 -19.30 -6.73
N GLY A 42 5.64 -19.12 -5.77
CA GLY A 42 7.03 -18.75 -6.05
C GLY A 42 7.76 -19.73 -6.95
N ARG A 43 7.56 -21.03 -6.75
CA ARG A 43 8.22 -22.06 -7.58
C ARG A 43 7.71 -22.07 -9.02
N LYS A 44 6.57 -21.45 -9.27
CA LYS A 44 6.02 -21.29 -10.63
C LYS A 44 6.56 -20.04 -11.32
N GLY A 45 7.49 -19.32 -10.68
CA GLY A 45 8.04 -18.09 -11.24
C GLY A 45 7.14 -16.87 -11.06
N ILE A 46 6.20 -16.93 -10.12
CA ILE A 46 5.25 -15.84 -9.86
C ILE A 46 5.61 -15.17 -8.54
N THR A 47 5.86 -13.87 -8.57
CA THR A 47 6.01 -13.08 -7.35
C THR A 47 4.67 -12.50 -6.93
N VAL A 48 4.44 -12.45 -5.63
CA VAL A 48 3.20 -11.89 -5.05
C VAL A 48 3.58 -10.89 -3.98
N ASN A 49 3.25 -9.65 -4.20
CA ASN A 49 3.56 -8.54 -3.31
C ASN A 49 2.34 -7.66 -3.10
N ALA A 50 2.43 -6.75 -2.17
CA ALA A 50 1.37 -5.80 -1.92
C ALA A 50 1.92 -4.37 -1.85
N VAL A 51 1.06 -3.41 -2.17
CA VAL A 51 1.32 -1.99 -1.95
C VAL A 51 0.33 -1.51 -0.89
N ALA A 52 0.82 -0.81 0.10
CA ALA A 52 0.03 -0.23 1.17
C ALA A 52 0.12 1.30 1.11
N PRO A 53 -0.79 1.95 0.38
CA PRO A 53 -0.81 3.40 0.29
C PRO A 53 -1.22 4.05 1.61
N GLY A 54 -0.65 5.23 1.87
CA GLY A 54 -1.13 6.15 2.87
C GLY A 54 -2.19 7.09 2.28
N PHE A 55 -2.30 8.27 2.86
CA PHE A 55 -3.24 9.26 2.35
C PHE A 55 -2.71 9.88 1.06
N THR A 56 -3.53 9.79 0.02
CA THR A 56 -3.18 10.22 -1.34
C THR A 56 -4.23 11.20 -1.83
N MET A 57 -3.79 12.27 -2.48
CA MET A 57 -4.69 13.28 -3.02
C MET A 57 -5.40 12.73 -4.26
N THR A 58 -6.65 12.35 -4.08
CA THR A 58 -7.55 11.89 -5.14
C THR A 58 -8.73 12.85 -5.22
N GLU A 59 -9.64 12.65 -6.19
CA GLU A 59 -10.85 13.45 -6.27
C GLU A 59 -11.69 13.36 -4.98
N MET A 60 -11.76 12.18 -4.37
CA MET A 60 -12.47 12.02 -3.10
C MET A 60 -11.84 12.88 -1.99
N MET A 61 -10.52 12.99 -1.98
CA MET A 61 -9.83 13.79 -0.98
C MET A 61 -10.03 15.29 -1.17
N SER A 62 -10.35 15.73 -2.38
CA SER A 62 -10.62 17.16 -2.64
C SER A 62 -11.87 17.66 -1.92
N THR A 63 -12.79 16.77 -1.52
CA THR A 63 -13.98 17.13 -0.76
C THR A 63 -13.76 17.13 0.75
N VAL A 64 -12.61 16.68 1.22
CA VAL A 64 -12.25 16.65 2.64
C VAL A 64 -11.92 18.09 3.10
N PRO A 65 -12.39 18.52 4.28
CA PRO A 65 -12.08 19.86 4.76
C PRO A 65 -10.57 20.12 4.83
N GLU A 66 -10.17 21.32 4.46
CA GLU A 66 -8.75 21.71 4.46
C GLU A 66 -8.09 21.53 5.83
N LYS A 67 -8.83 21.76 6.90
CA LYS A 67 -8.32 21.55 8.27
C LYS A 67 -7.88 20.10 8.49
N VAL A 68 -8.63 19.13 7.96
CA VAL A 68 -8.32 17.71 8.06
C VAL A 68 -7.07 17.39 7.22
N LEU A 69 -7.00 17.92 6.00
CA LEU A 69 -5.86 17.73 5.12
C LEU A 69 -4.59 18.30 5.73
N THR A 70 -4.67 19.48 6.34
CA THR A 70 -3.54 20.12 7.04
C THR A 70 -3.06 19.23 8.18
N GLY A 71 -3.97 18.67 8.97
CA GLY A 71 -3.62 17.76 10.05
C GLY A 71 -2.89 16.51 9.56
N ILE A 72 -3.30 15.96 8.42
CA ILE A 72 -2.63 14.81 7.81
C ILE A 72 -1.23 15.20 7.34
N ARG A 73 -1.07 16.33 6.66
CA ARG A 73 0.24 16.84 6.23
C ARG A 73 1.18 17.04 7.42
N ASP A 74 0.67 17.62 8.50
CA ASP A 74 1.48 17.91 9.70
C ASP A 74 1.98 16.63 10.37
N ARG A 75 1.20 15.54 10.30
CA ARG A 75 1.60 14.25 10.86
C ARG A 75 2.43 13.42 9.89
N THR A 76 2.55 13.83 8.65
CA THR A 76 3.34 13.14 7.63
C THR A 76 4.75 13.70 7.62
N PRO A 77 5.78 12.91 7.94
CA PRO A 77 7.16 13.41 7.95
C PRO A 77 7.60 14.12 6.69
N LEU A 78 7.17 13.67 5.50
CA LEU A 78 7.50 14.35 4.24
C LEU A 78 6.67 15.62 4.01
N GLY A 79 5.70 15.92 4.88
CA GLY A 79 5.00 17.20 4.89
C GLY A 79 3.98 17.40 3.79
N ARG A 80 3.57 16.33 3.09
CA ARG A 80 2.59 16.39 2.03
C ARG A 80 1.77 15.11 1.94
N LEU A 81 0.63 15.21 1.29
CA LEU A 81 -0.13 14.03 0.88
C LEU A 81 0.57 13.39 -0.32
N GLY A 82 0.37 12.09 -0.48
CA GLY A 82 0.83 11.41 -1.68
C GLY A 82 0.03 11.87 -2.91
N GLU A 83 0.62 11.70 -4.07
CA GLU A 83 -0.06 11.87 -5.35
C GLU A 83 -0.29 10.49 -5.96
N PRO A 84 -1.28 10.32 -6.85
CA PRO A 84 -1.52 9.03 -7.50
C PRO A 84 -0.28 8.40 -8.13
N ARG A 85 0.60 9.22 -8.71
CA ARG A 85 1.84 8.73 -9.32
C ARG A 85 2.81 8.14 -8.30
N ASP A 86 2.81 8.63 -7.04
CA ASP A 86 3.64 8.05 -5.99
C ASP A 86 3.28 6.58 -5.77
N ILE A 87 1.99 6.27 -5.79
CA ILE A 87 1.50 4.91 -5.66
C ILE A 87 1.80 4.10 -6.93
N ALA A 88 1.56 4.70 -8.09
CA ALA A 88 1.79 4.04 -9.38
C ALA A 88 3.24 3.59 -9.54
N TYR A 89 4.20 4.36 -9.07
CA TYR A 89 5.62 3.98 -9.15
C TYR A 89 5.95 2.72 -8.36
N ALA A 90 5.28 2.50 -7.23
CA ALA A 90 5.47 1.26 -6.46
C ALA A 90 4.95 0.04 -7.25
N TYR A 91 3.80 0.17 -7.90
CA TYR A 91 3.29 -0.90 -8.77
C TYR A 91 4.22 -1.15 -9.95
N LEU A 92 4.72 -0.09 -10.56
CA LEU A 92 5.62 -0.19 -11.70
C LEU A 92 6.90 -0.96 -11.31
N TYR A 93 7.48 -0.64 -10.17
CA TYR A 93 8.64 -1.35 -9.67
C TYR A 93 8.35 -2.83 -9.47
N LEU A 94 7.26 -3.15 -8.74
CA LEU A 94 6.92 -4.54 -8.45
C LEU A 94 6.56 -5.36 -9.69
N ALA A 95 6.08 -4.69 -10.74
CA ALA A 95 5.78 -5.33 -12.02
C ALA A 95 7.02 -5.56 -12.88
N SER A 96 8.11 -4.89 -12.56
CA SER A 96 9.32 -4.89 -13.39
C SER A 96 10.21 -6.10 -13.15
N ASN A 97 11.18 -6.31 -14.04
CA ASN A 97 12.19 -7.33 -13.88
C ASN A 97 13.14 -7.04 -12.71
N GLU A 98 13.29 -5.76 -12.35
CA GLU A 98 14.14 -5.35 -11.22
C GLU A 98 13.60 -5.88 -9.90
N ALA A 99 12.32 -6.21 -9.81
CA ALA A 99 11.71 -6.79 -8.61
C ALA A 99 11.67 -8.33 -8.64
N SER A 100 12.46 -8.98 -9.47
CA SER A 100 12.40 -10.43 -9.66
C SER A 100 12.73 -11.26 -8.41
N PHE A 101 13.41 -10.69 -7.44
CA PHE A 101 13.72 -11.34 -6.17
C PHE A 101 12.94 -10.80 -4.99
N VAL A 102 11.93 -9.95 -5.26
CA VAL A 102 11.03 -9.40 -4.25
C VAL A 102 9.75 -10.24 -4.25
N ASN A 103 9.47 -10.90 -3.12
CA ASN A 103 8.34 -11.81 -3.01
C ASN A 103 7.81 -11.82 -1.58
N GLY A 104 6.51 -11.67 -1.41
CA GLY A 104 5.86 -11.64 -0.10
C GLY A 104 6.00 -10.31 0.64
N ALA A 105 6.48 -9.27 -0.03
CA ALA A 105 6.71 -7.96 0.57
C ALA A 105 5.46 -7.08 0.51
N THR A 106 5.38 -6.14 1.45
CA THR A 106 4.40 -5.06 1.40
C THR A 106 5.18 -3.74 1.38
N ILE A 107 5.01 -2.98 0.31
CA ILE A 107 5.65 -1.66 0.18
C ILE A 107 4.69 -0.60 0.70
N GLN A 108 5.11 0.10 1.74
CA GLN A 108 4.37 1.24 2.28
C GLN A 108 4.72 2.49 1.49
N VAL A 109 3.70 3.20 1.00
CA VAL A 109 3.88 4.45 0.26
C VAL A 109 3.04 5.51 0.99
N ASP A 110 3.62 6.11 2.02
CA ASP A 110 2.87 6.89 3.00
C ASP A 110 3.60 8.17 3.48
N GLY A 111 4.76 8.47 2.92
CA GLY A 111 5.55 9.63 3.34
C GLY A 111 6.07 9.54 4.76
N GLY A 112 6.04 8.36 5.37
CA GLY A 112 6.46 8.12 6.74
C GLY A 112 5.35 8.27 7.78
N LEU A 113 4.11 8.49 7.34
CA LEU A 113 2.96 8.61 8.25
C LEU A 113 2.71 7.28 8.97
N THR A 114 2.64 7.33 10.28
CA THR A 114 2.17 6.22 11.12
C THR A 114 0.87 6.61 11.81
N LEU A 115 -0.02 5.67 11.94
CA LEU A 115 -1.35 5.90 12.53
C LEU A 115 -1.40 5.51 14.00
#